data_517f0d4de2176f6dd683dbea562ee9e0
#
_entry.id   517f0d4de2176f6dd683dbea562ee9e0
#
_cell.length_a   1.000
_cell.length_b   1.000
_cell.length_c   1.000
_cell.angle_alpha   90.00
_cell.angle_beta   90.00
_cell.angle_gamma   90.00
#
_symmetry.space_group_name_H-M   'P 1'
#
loop_
_entity.id
_entity.type
_entity.pdbx_description
1 polymer ?
#
loop_
_entity_poly.entity_id
_entity_poly.type
_entity_poly.pdbx_seq_one_letter_code
_entity_poly.pdbx_strand_id
1 'polypeptide(L)'
;MMNEKVLPETLLQLMLNVLEKTDSFQYISGIQPFLMSLKGQKYYVYVKNLSSAYFKDRPDTTRAQLPIKDEFAEIKESDCPFIFLGYDRINDVLVCWNFHVVKKRLNEKKSVSFYSRTFFQEEVSPGELLRKRLKNDDEPVFFKRKDLLLFFEQIDTFFENTSKKSQTTIQSPTVVNGKITTILDVELLKKLRPLLAIDTPHTLEAIKVAQEHYGDIPDMKFRDWANLIKSVKFEQQKQSDIEDFELVKSNISRE
;
A
#
# COMPACT_ATOMS: atom_id res chain seq x y z
N MET A 1 17.88 -20.57 15.84
CA MET A 1 17.18 -21.56 15.01
C MET A 1 17.14 -21.06 13.57
N MET A 2 17.71 -21.80 12.61
CA MET A 2 17.49 -21.48 11.20
C MET A 2 16.02 -21.74 10.89
N ASN A 3 15.29 -20.69 10.46
CA ASN A 3 13.91 -20.84 10.01
C ASN A 3 13.93 -21.68 8.72
N GLU A 4 13.56 -22.93 8.84
CA GLU A 4 13.41 -23.84 7.72
C GLU A 4 12.37 -23.27 6.74
N LYS A 5 12.78 -23.06 5.48
CA LYS A 5 11.90 -22.50 4.46
C LYS A 5 10.83 -23.51 4.09
N VAL A 6 9.59 -23.04 4.06
CA VAL A 6 8.47 -23.83 3.55
C VAL A 6 8.61 -23.97 2.03
N LEU A 7 8.51 -25.20 1.51
CA LEU A 7 8.60 -25.47 0.08
C LEU A 7 7.44 -24.85 -0.71
N PRO A 8 7.61 -24.52 -1.99
CA PRO A 8 6.56 -23.93 -2.83
C PRO A 8 5.27 -24.76 -2.86
N GLU A 9 5.40 -26.09 -2.97
CA GLU A 9 4.27 -27.03 -2.98
C GLU A 9 3.50 -26.98 -1.66
N THR A 10 4.22 -26.91 -0.54
CA THR A 10 3.60 -26.78 0.79
C THR A 10 2.92 -25.41 0.95
N LEU A 11 3.53 -24.33 0.45
CA LEU A 11 2.88 -23.00 0.44
C LEU A 11 1.58 -23.03 -0.36
N LEU A 12 1.58 -23.67 -1.53
CA LEU A 12 0.36 -23.87 -2.33
C LEU A 12 -0.70 -24.61 -1.51
N GLN A 13 -0.37 -25.75 -0.90
CA GLN A 13 -1.33 -26.53 -0.08
C GLN A 13 -1.88 -25.71 1.09
N LEU A 14 -1.06 -24.91 1.75
CA LEU A 14 -1.51 -24.00 2.82
C LEU A 14 -2.54 -22.99 2.32
N MET A 15 -2.44 -22.50 1.07
CA MET A 15 -3.43 -21.60 0.47
C MET A 15 -4.69 -22.37 0.07
N LEU A 16 -4.55 -23.52 -0.60
CA LEU A 16 -5.66 -24.36 -1.02
C LEU A 16 -6.53 -24.78 0.16
N ASN A 17 -5.95 -25.18 1.28
CA ASN A 17 -6.66 -25.57 2.51
C ASN A 17 -7.62 -24.48 3.05
N VAL A 18 -7.40 -23.21 2.67
CA VAL A 18 -8.31 -22.12 3.03
C VAL A 18 -9.28 -21.82 1.90
N LEU A 19 -8.76 -21.76 0.66
CA LEU A 19 -9.54 -21.35 -0.52
C LEU A 19 -10.62 -22.37 -0.91
N GLU A 20 -10.35 -23.66 -0.76
CA GLU A 20 -11.28 -24.77 -1.06
C GLU A 20 -12.49 -24.84 -0.12
N LYS A 21 -12.54 -23.98 0.91
CA LYS A 21 -13.71 -23.87 1.80
C LYS A 21 -14.91 -23.15 1.16
N THR A 22 -14.74 -22.59 -0.03
CA THR A 22 -15.83 -21.97 -0.77
C THR A 22 -16.03 -22.61 -2.13
N ASP A 23 -17.29 -22.87 -2.51
CA ASP A 23 -17.66 -23.45 -3.80
C ASP A 23 -17.34 -22.52 -4.97
N SER A 24 -17.10 -21.25 -4.72
CA SER A 24 -16.74 -20.27 -5.74
C SER A 24 -15.25 -20.28 -6.12
N PHE A 25 -14.46 -21.13 -5.48
CA PHE A 25 -13.03 -21.28 -5.76
C PHE A 25 -12.78 -22.42 -6.75
N GLN A 26 -11.82 -22.20 -7.64
CA GLN A 26 -11.29 -23.19 -8.56
C GLN A 26 -9.78 -23.02 -8.71
N TYR A 27 -9.01 -24.04 -8.33
CA TYR A 27 -7.61 -24.13 -8.73
C TYR A 27 -7.52 -24.51 -10.21
N ILE A 28 -6.67 -23.81 -10.98
CA ILE A 28 -6.52 -24.02 -12.42
C ILE A 28 -5.20 -24.72 -12.73
N SER A 29 -4.06 -24.11 -12.32
CA SER A 29 -2.74 -24.67 -12.63
C SER A 29 -1.62 -23.95 -11.87
N GLY A 30 -0.40 -24.54 -11.94
CA GLY A 30 0.83 -23.92 -11.45
C GLY A 30 1.05 -24.05 -9.95
N ILE A 31 2.25 -23.73 -9.49
CA ILE A 31 2.62 -23.80 -8.08
C ILE A 31 3.06 -22.41 -7.59
N GLN A 32 3.98 -21.77 -8.33
CA GLN A 32 4.57 -20.49 -7.92
C GLN A 32 5.01 -19.69 -9.17
N PRO A 33 4.06 -18.90 -9.75
CA PRO A 33 2.70 -18.66 -9.32
C PRO A 33 1.76 -19.83 -9.59
N PHE A 34 0.64 -19.88 -8.88
CA PHE A 34 -0.50 -20.67 -9.27
C PHE A 34 -1.62 -19.77 -9.82
N LEU A 35 -2.37 -20.32 -10.77
CA LEU A 35 -3.55 -19.67 -11.37
C LEU A 35 -4.80 -20.24 -10.71
N MET A 36 -5.67 -19.36 -10.26
CA MET A 36 -6.96 -19.73 -9.67
C MET A 36 -8.08 -18.84 -10.19
N SER A 37 -9.32 -19.29 -10.00
CA SER A 37 -10.52 -18.48 -10.12
C SER A 37 -11.24 -18.42 -8.76
N LEU A 38 -11.71 -17.24 -8.39
CA LEU A 38 -12.53 -17.03 -7.20
C LEU A 38 -13.68 -16.10 -7.57
N LYS A 39 -14.91 -16.54 -7.33
CA LYS A 39 -16.13 -15.80 -7.74
C LYS A 39 -16.11 -15.36 -9.22
N GLY A 40 -15.54 -16.20 -10.11
CA GLY A 40 -15.42 -15.94 -11.54
C GLY A 40 -14.24 -15.04 -11.96
N GLN A 41 -13.57 -14.38 -11.02
CA GLN A 41 -12.36 -13.60 -11.28
C GLN A 41 -11.11 -14.47 -11.21
N LYS A 42 -10.25 -14.38 -12.23
CA LYS A 42 -8.96 -15.08 -12.24
C LYS A 42 -7.87 -14.26 -11.55
N TYR A 43 -6.94 -14.98 -10.87
CA TYR A 43 -5.76 -14.42 -10.21
C TYR A 43 -4.55 -15.31 -10.41
N TYR A 44 -3.39 -14.72 -10.72
CA TYR A 44 -2.11 -15.36 -10.48
C TYR A 44 -1.68 -15.06 -9.04
N VAL A 45 -1.38 -16.09 -8.27
CA VAL A 45 -0.97 -15.95 -6.87
C VAL A 45 0.43 -16.52 -6.68
N TYR A 46 1.36 -15.68 -6.23
CA TYR A 46 2.75 -16.06 -5.97
C TYR A 46 3.03 -15.93 -4.47
N VAL A 47 3.23 -17.06 -3.80
CA VAL A 47 3.52 -17.07 -2.36
C VAL A 47 5.01 -17.32 -2.12
N LYS A 48 5.63 -16.50 -1.26
CA LYS A 48 7.06 -16.59 -0.91
C LYS A 48 7.24 -16.51 0.60
N ASN A 49 8.17 -17.30 1.14
CA ASN A 49 8.55 -17.14 2.54
C ASN A 49 9.12 -15.74 2.78
N LEU A 50 8.72 -15.10 3.87
CA LEU A 50 9.42 -13.95 4.40
C LEU A 50 10.77 -14.37 4.98
N SER A 51 11.78 -13.55 4.78
CA SER A 51 13.13 -13.74 5.32
C SER A 51 13.67 -12.41 5.85
N SER A 52 14.63 -12.45 6.77
CA SER A 52 15.29 -11.23 7.24
C SER A 52 15.88 -10.45 6.06
N ALA A 53 15.75 -9.13 6.10
CA ALA A 53 16.37 -8.23 5.14
C ALA A 53 17.84 -7.92 5.50
N TYR A 54 18.29 -8.34 6.71
CA TYR A 54 19.65 -8.15 7.24
C TYR A 54 20.10 -6.69 7.33
N PHE A 55 19.16 -5.76 7.53
CA PHE A 55 19.51 -4.36 7.83
C PHE A 55 19.99 -4.23 9.28
N LYS A 56 21.20 -3.70 9.48
CA LYS A 56 21.79 -3.54 10.83
C LYS A 56 21.00 -2.57 11.72
N ASP A 57 20.49 -1.51 11.12
CA ASP A 57 19.68 -0.45 11.76
C ASP A 57 18.20 -0.81 11.94
N ARG A 58 17.75 -1.88 11.29
CA ARG A 58 16.34 -2.34 11.31
C ARG A 58 16.26 -3.87 11.27
N PRO A 59 16.68 -4.55 12.36
CA PRO A 59 16.80 -6.02 12.38
C PRO A 59 15.44 -6.74 12.26
N ASP A 60 14.34 -6.08 12.59
CA ASP A 60 12.97 -6.55 12.47
C ASP A 60 12.40 -6.46 11.04
N THR A 61 13.19 -5.96 10.07
CA THR A 61 12.74 -5.88 8.69
C THR A 61 12.84 -7.26 8.03
N THR A 62 11.71 -7.69 7.47
CA THR A 62 11.61 -8.88 6.63
C THR A 62 11.37 -8.50 5.17
N ARG A 63 11.60 -9.44 4.27
CA ARG A 63 11.35 -9.26 2.85
C ARG A 63 10.91 -10.54 2.17
N ALA A 64 10.15 -10.39 1.09
CA ALA A 64 9.97 -11.39 0.05
C ALA A 64 10.57 -10.88 -1.26
N GLN A 65 11.12 -11.77 -2.08
CA GLN A 65 11.78 -11.42 -3.33
C GLN A 65 11.13 -12.12 -4.52
N LEU A 66 10.80 -11.33 -5.54
CA LEU A 66 10.41 -11.84 -6.85
C LEU A 66 11.66 -12.04 -7.71
N PRO A 67 11.92 -13.26 -8.20
CA PRO A 67 12.99 -13.52 -9.15
C PRO A 67 12.58 -13.08 -10.56
N ILE A 68 13.48 -13.24 -11.53
CA ILE A 68 13.11 -13.28 -12.95
C ILE A 68 12.55 -14.66 -13.27
N LYS A 69 11.46 -14.71 -14.04
CA LYS A 69 10.88 -15.91 -14.61
C LYS A 69 10.33 -15.62 -16.01
N ASP A 70 10.49 -16.56 -16.94
CA ASP A 70 10.02 -16.37 -18.32
C ASP A 70 8.50 -16.16 -18.36
N GLU A 71 7.74 -16.93 -17.60
CA GLU A 71 6.28 -16.82 -17.47
C GLU A 71 5.80 -15.44 -16.97
N PHE A 72 6.64 -14.69 -16.28
CA PHE A 72 6.29 -13.35 -15.79
C PHE A 72 6.15 -12.32 -16.90
N ALA A 73 6.73 -12.53 -18.07
CA ALA A 73 6.55 -11.64 -19.22
C ALA A 73 5.09 -11.67 -19.70
N GLU A 74 4.54 -12.86 -19.91
CA GLU A 74 3.13 -13.04 -20.32
C GLU A 74 2.15 -12.57 -19.23
N ILE A 75 2.44 -12.91 -17.97
CA ILE A 75 1.61 -12.49 -16.83
C ILE A 75 1.56 -10.97 -16.72
N LYS A 76 2.68 -10.29 -16.96
CA LYS A 76 2.77 -8.83 -16.89
C LYS A 76 1.85 -8.15 -17.89
N GLU A 77 1.76 -8.67 -19.10
CA GLU A 77 0.93 -8.14 -20.19
C GLU A 77 -0.55 -8.58 -20.10
N SER A 78 -0.85 -9.63 -19.34
CA SER A 78 -2.23 -10.12 -19.18
C SER A 78 -3.10 -9.16 -18.36
N ASP A 79 -4.44 -9.22 -18.53
CA ASP A 79 -5.38 -8.48 -17.68
C ASP A 79 -5.56 -9.12 -16.29
N CYS A 80 -5.05 -10.35 -16.10
CA CYS A 80 -5.20 -11.09 -14.85
C CYS A 80 -4.38 -10.45 -13.74
N PRO A 81 -4.95 -10.13 -12.56
CA PRO A 81 -4.20 -9.62 -11.41
C PRO A 81 -3.13 -10.61 -10.95
N PHE A 82 -1.97 -10.08 -10.56
CA PHE A 82 -0.87 -10.85 -10.00
C PHE A 82 -0.70 -10.51 -8.51
N ILE A 83 -1.10 -11.43 -7.66
CA ILE A 83 -1.10 -11.27 -6.20
C ILE A 83 0.20 -11.83 -5.63
N PHE A 84 1.00 -10.99 -5.00
CA PHE A 84 2.24 -11.40 -4.35
C PHE A 84 2.05 -11.44 -2.83
N LEU A 85 2.24 -12.61 -2.26
CA LEU A 85 2.09 -12.87 -0.83
C LEU A 85 3.42 -13.26 -0.19
N GLY A 86 3.80 -12.56 0.87
CA GLY A 86 4.85 -12.97 1.79
C GLY A 86 4.26 -13.81 2.93
N TYR A 87 4.80 -14.98 3.20
CA TYR A 87 4.34 -15.85 4.28
C TYR A 87 5.30 -15.83 5.46
N ASP A 88 4.79 -15.46 6.63
CA ASP A 88 5.43 -15.64 7.92
C ASP A 88 4.92 -16.93 8.58
N ARG A 89 5.79 -17.94 8.64
CA ARG A 89 5.47 -19.24 9.23
C ARG A 89 5.23 -19.17 10.74
N ILE A 90 5.94 -18.27 11.46
CA ILE A 90 5.90 -18.21 12.92
C ILE A 90 4.53 -17.74 13.39
N ASN A 91 4.03 -16.68 12.76
CA ASN A 91 2.77 -16.06 13.15
C ASN A 91 1.58 -16.53 12.32
N ASP A 92 1.80 -17.43 11.33
CA ASP A 92 0.82 -17.86 10.31
C ASP A 92 0.15 -16.66 9.65
N VAL A 93 0.98 -15.69 9.22
CA VAL A 93 0.55 -14.41 8.64
C VAL A 93 0.95 -14.31 7.17
N LEU A 94 0.06 -13.78 6.37
CA LEU A 94 0.30 -13.37 5.00
C LEU A 94 0.47 -11.84 4.93
N VAL A 95 1.38 -11.40 4.08
CA VAL A 95 1.61 -9.99 3.77
C VAL A 95 1.39 -9.80 2.28
N CYS A 96 0.45 -8.94 1.90
CA CYS A 96 0.19 -8.59 0.52
C CYS A 96 0.59 -7.14 0.23
N TRP A 97 1.38 -6.94 -0.80
CA TRP A 97 1.71 -5.61 -1.32
C TRP A 97 0.76 -5.22 -2.46
N ASN A 98 0.68 -3.93 -2.75
CA ASN A 98 -0.15 -3.42 -3.83
C ASN A 98 0.12 -4.17 -5.15
N PHE A 99 -0.83 -5.00 -5.56
CA PHE A 99 -0.66 -5.91 -6.69
C PHE A 99 -0.50 -5.19 -8.03
N HIS A 100 -1.01 -3.97 -8.18
CA HIS A 100 -0.77 -3.14 -9.37
C HIS A 100 0.69 -2.71 -9.47
N VAL A 101 1.31 -2.35 -8.34
CA VAL A 101 2.73 -1.99 -8.27
C VAL A 101 3.60 -3.23 -8.46
N VAL A 102 3.26 -4.34 -7.81
CA VAL A 102 3.99 -5.61 -7.92
C VAL A 102 4.00 -6.09 -9.37
N LYS A 103 2.85 -6.11 -10.04
CA LYS A 103 2.73 -6.58 -11.43
C LYS A 103 3.59 -5.77 -12.40
N LYS A 104 3.63 -4.44 -12.25
CA LYS A 104 4.50 -3.57 -13.06
C LYS A 104 5.99 -3.89 -12.89
N ARG A 105 6.37 -4.39 -11.72
CA ARG A 105 7.77 -4.71 -11.36
C ARG A 105 8.19 -6.14 -11.67
N LEU A 106 7.33 -6.97 -12.27
CA LEU A 106 7.71 -8.29 -12.77
C LEU A 106 8.85 -8.17 -13.80
N ASN A 107 9.90 -8.96 -13.63
CA ASN A 107 11.09 -8.98 -14.47
C ASN A 107 11.82 -7.62 -14.60
N GLU A 108 11.59 -6.66 -13.70
CA GLU A 108 12.26 -5.35 -13.72
C GLU A 108 13.77 -5.48 -13.46
N LYS A 109 14.16 -6.34 -12.54
CA LYS A 109 15.57 -6.58 -12.14
C LYS A 109 15.77 -8.06 -11.82
N LYS A 110 17.04 -8.49 -11.71
CA LYS A 110 17.40 -9.88 -11.33
C LYS A 110 16.61 -10.36 -10.10
N SER A 111 16.31 -9.48 -9.15
CA SER A 111 15.34 -9.72 -8.08
C SER A 111 14.75 -8.42 -7.59
N VAL A 112 13.45 -8.40 -7.30
CA VAL A 112 12.73 -7.27 -6.74
C VAL A 112 12.33 -7.61 -5.31
N SER A 113 12.76 -6.80 -4.35
CA SER A 113 12.43 -6.98 -2.94
C SER A 113 11.22 -6.15 -2.53
N PHE A 114 10.33 -6.78 -1.77
CA PHE A 114 9.21 -6.15 -1.09
C PHE A 114 9.39 -6.37 0.40
N TYR A 115 9.31 -5.29 1.18
CA TYR A 115 9.65 -5.27 2.60
C TYR A 115 8.42 -5.33 3.49
N SER A 116 8.65 -5.78 4.72
CA SER A 116 7.67 -5.91 5.77
C SER A 116 8.36 -5.75 7.14
N ARG A 117 7.62 -5.78 8.24
CA ARG A 117 8.17 -5.66 9.59
C ARG A 117 7.60 -6.76 10.48
N THR A 118 8.46 -7.41 11.25
CA THR A 118 8.08 -8.53 12.12
C THR A 118 7.01 -8.12 13.13
N PHE A 119 7.15 -6.97 13.77
CA PHE A 119 6.18 -6.50 14.76
C PHE A 119 4.76 -6.27 14.18
N PHE A 120 4.63 -5.88 12.90
CA PHE A 120 3.31 -5.82 12.26
C PHE A 120 2.73 -7.20 12.00
N GLN A 121 3.59 -8.20 11.74
CA GLN A 121 3.15 -9.59 11.58
C GLN A 121 2.66 -10.17 12.91
N GLU A 122 3.30 -9.80 14.04
CA GLU A 122 2.93 -10.21 15.39
C GLU A 122 1.63 -9.54 15.87
N GLU A 123 1.38 -8.29 15.44
CA GLU A 123 0.21 -7.49 15.83
C GLU A 123 -1.11 -8.04 15.27
N VAL A 124 -1.08 -8.76 14.14
CA VAL A 124 -2.28 -9.22 13.43
C VAL A 124 -3.10 -10.21 14.24
N SER A 125 -4.36 -9.88 14.45
CA SER A 125 -5.36 -10.74 15.07
C SER A 125 -6.20 -11.51 14.03
N PRO A 126 -6.75 -12.69 14.38
CA PRO A 126 -7.68 -13.40 13.52
C PRO A 126 -8.92 -12.58 13.16
N GLY A 127 -9.29 -12.58 11.86
CA GLY A 127 -10.41 -11.78 11.33
C GLY A 127 -10.06 -10.32 11.04
N GLU A 128 -8.81 -9.91 11.25
CA GLU A 128 -8.32 -8.57 11.00
C GLU A 128 -7.52 -8.51 9.70
N LEU A 129 -7.74 -7.45 8.90
CA LEU A 129 -6.93 -7.08 7.74
C LEU A 129 -6.22 -5.76 8.06
N LEU A 130 -4.98 -5.87 8.55
CA LEU A 130 -4.19 -4.76 9.06
C LEU A 130 -3.39 -4.09 7.94
N ARG A 131 -3.68 -2.84 7.59
CA ARG A 131 -2.88 -2.06 6.64
C ARG A 131 -1.92 -1.15 7.40
N LYS A 132 -0.64 -1.19 7.07
CA LYS A 132 0.41 -0.36 7.72
C LYS A 132 1.31 0.28 6.69
N ARG A 133 1.63 1.55 6.90
CA ARG A 133 2.56 2.29 6.06
C ARG A 133 4.00 2.04 6.49
N LEU A 134 4.86 1.74 5.53
CA LEU A 134 6.29 1.57 5.73
C LEU A 134 7.04 2.87 5.41
N LYS A 135 8.30 2.98 5.86
CA LYS A 135 9.16 4.16 5.59
C LYS A 135 9.40 4.46 4.10
N ASN A 136 9.22 3.48 3.23
CA ASN A 136 9.34 3.62 1.77
C ASN A 136 7.99 3.89 1.09
N ASP A 137 7.00 4.33 1.86
CA ASP A 137 5.62 4.62 1.43
C ASP A 137 4.83 3.42 0.90
N ASP A 138 5.38 2.20 0.97
CA ASP A 138 4.59 0.99 0.73
C ASP A 138 3.57 0.81 1.87
N GLU A 139 2.36 0.40 1.52
CA GLU A 139 1.29 0.12 2.48
C GLU A 139 0.79 -1.33 2.33
N PRO A 140 1.59 -2.32 2.75
CA PRO A 140 1.15 -3.71 2.70
C PRO A 140 0.00 -3.98 3.67
N VAL A 141 -0.80 -5.01 3.32
CA VAL A 141 -1.87 -5.55 4.15
C VAL A 141 -1.41 -6.85 4.77
N PHE A 142 -1.58 -6.97 6.08
CA PHE A 142 -1.21 -8.12 6.91
C PHE A 142 -2.47 -8.82 7.39
N PHE A 143 -2.51 -10.14 7.33
CA PHE A 143 -3.66 -10.91 7.80
C PHE A 143 -3.27 -12.35 8.12
N LYS A 144 -4.01 -13.01 9.01
CA LYS A 144 -3.80 -14.44 9.27
C LYS A 144 -4.13 -15.24 8.02
N ARG A 145 -3.34 -16.29 7.73
CA ARG A 145 -3.56 -17.14 6.54
C ARG A 145 -5.00 -17.68 6.44
N LYS A 146 -5.62 -17.99 7.56
CA LYS A 146 -7.02 -18.44 7.61
C LYS A 146 -8.03 -17.40 7.11
N ASP A 147 -7.64 -16.11 7.10
CA ASP A 147 -8.47 -14.99 6.66
C ASP A 147 -8.24 -14.63 5.17
N LEU A 148 -7.57 -15.52 4.40
CA LEU A 148 -7.24 -15.32 2.99
C LEU A 148 -8.50 -15.09 2.12
N LEU A 149 -9.62 -15.77 2.40
CA LEU A 149 -10.89 -15.53 1.70
C LEU A 149 -11.43 -14.13 2.00
N LEU A 150 -11.41 -13.71 3.26
CA LEU A 150 -11.81 -12.36 3.68
C LEU A 150 -10.97 -11.29 2.99
N PHE A 151 -9.66 -11.54 2.86
CA PHE A 151 -8.76 -10.63 2.14
C PHE A 151 -9.15 -10.50 0.66
N PHE A 152 -9.42 -11.61 -0.05
CA PHE A 152 -9.84 -11.56 -1.46
C PHE A 152 -11.20 -10.87 -1.65
N GLU A 153 -12.09 -10.93 -0.67
CA GLU A 153 -13.37 -10.20 -0.72
C GLU A 153 -13.20 -8.67 -0.64
N GLN A 154 -12.11 -8.22 -0.03
CA GLN A 154 -11.83 -6.80 0.19
C GLN A 154 -10.60 -6.27 -0.57
N ILE A 155 -9.97 -7.08 -1.42
CA ILE A 155 -8.68 -6.75 -2.07
C ILE A 155 -8.72 -5.42 -2.83
N ASP A 156 -9.81 -5.13 -3.53
CA ASP A 156 -9.98 -3.89 -4.30
C ASP A 156 -10.15 -2.65 -3.42
N THR A 157 -10.56 -2.82 -2.16
CA THR A 157 -10.67 -1.70 -1.21
C THR A 157 -9.31 -1.26 -0.68
N PHE A 158 -8.33 -2.18 -0.63
CA PHE A 158 -6.99 -1.88 -0.16
C PHE A 158 -6.09 -1.32 -1.25
N PHE A 159 -6.26 -1.79 -2.48
CA PHE A 159 -5.32 -1.51 -3.57
C PHE A 159 -6.03 -0.90 -4.77
N GLU A 160 -6.35 0.38 -4.67
CA GLU A 160 -6.86 1.14 -5.80
C GLU A 160 -5.83 1.17 -6.95
N ASN A 161 -6.31 1.02 -8.16
CA ASN A 161 -5.47 1.11 -9.34
C ASN A 161 -5.02 2.56 -9.55
N THR A 162 -3.76 2.87 -9.21
CA THR A 162 -3.17 4.20 -9.42
C THR A 162 -3.21 4.66 -10.89
N SER A 163 -3.34 3.73 -11.85
CA SER A 163 -3.56 4.08 -13.26
C SER A 163 -4.98 4.57 -13.54
N LYS A 164 -5.97 4.21 -12.69
CA LYS A 164 -7.33 4.80 -12.73
C LYS A 164 -7.40 6.14 -11.99
N LYS A 165 -6.46 6.44 -11.09
CA LYS A 165 -6.36 7.78 -10.47
C LYS A 165 -6.02 8.88 -11.48
N SER A 166 -5.48 8.54 -12.65
CA SER A 166 -5.34 9.50 -13.75
C SER A 166 -6.67 9.83 -14.46
N GLN A 167 -7.77 9.18 -14.08
CA GLN A 167 -9.14 9.47 -14.53
C GLN A 167 -10.14 9.62 -13.39
N THR A 168 -9.68 9.59 -12.12
CA THR A 168 -10.53 10.10 -11.05
C THR A 168 -10.61 11.60 -11.31
N THR A 169 -11.74 12.04 -11.78
CA THR A 169 -12.13 13.45 -11.86
C THR A 169 -11.59 14.10 -10.59
N ILE A 170 -10.58 14.96 -10.75
CA ILE A 170 -10.09 15.82 -9.66
C ILE A 170 -11.37 16.48 -9.18
N GLN A 171 -11.86 16.08 -8.00
CA GLN A 171 -13.01 16.78 -7.42
C GLN A 171 -12.49 18.15 -7.07
N SER A 172 -12.77 19.09 -7.96
CA SER A 172 -12.45 20.50 -7.74
C SER A 172 -13.02 20.91 -6.39
N PRO A 173 -12.27 21.66 -5.59
CA PRO A 173 -12.78 22.14 -4.31
C PRO A 173 -14.12 22.82 -4.54
N THR A 174 -15.15 22.36 -3.84
CA THR A 174 -16.49 22.97 -3.89
C THR A 174 -16.71 23.80 -2.64
N VAL A 175 -17.22 25.00 -2.82
CA VAL A 175 -17.60 25.87 -1.72
C VAL A 175 -19.07 25.60 -1.41
N VAL A 176 -19.35 24.92 -0.29
CA VAL A 176 -20.70 24.68 0.20
C VAL A 176 -20.87 25.45 1.50
N ASN A 177 -21.81 26.40 1.55
CA ASN A 177 -22.08 27.25 2.71
C ASN A 177 -20.83 27.97 3.28
N GLY A 178 -19.94 28.48 2.41
CA GLY A 178 -18.71 29.18 2.80
C GLY A 178 -17.62 28.29 3.41
N LYS A 179 -17.79 26.96 3.38
CA LYS A 179 -16.75 25.99 3.75
C LYS A 179 -16.25 25.28 2.50
N ILE A 180 -14.93 25.21 2.38
CA ILE A 180 -14.27 24.45 1.31
C ILE A 180 -14.27 22.98 1.72
N THR A 181 -14.95 22.14 0.93
CA THR A 181 -14.88 20.68 1.07
C THR A 181 -13.88 20.17 0.05
N THR A 182 -12.66 19.86 0.48
CA THR A 182 -11.64 19.33 -0.41
C THR A 182 -10.93 18.16 0.24
N ILE A 183 -10.85 17.06 -0.49
CA ILE A 183 -9.79 16.06 -0.28
C ILE A 183 -8.61 16.56 -1.10
N LEU A 184 -7.57 17.06 -0.42
CA LEU A 184 -6.37 17.57 -1.07
C LEU A 184 -5.66 16.44 -1.82
N ASP A 185 -5.45 16.65 -3.12
CA ASP A 185 -4.72 15.72 -3.95
C ASP A 185 -3.24 15.64 -3.51
N VAL A 186 -2.72 14.41 -3.45
CA VAL A 186 -1.32 14.14 -3.05
C VAL A 186 -0.31 14.84 -3.95
N GLU A 187 -0.60 15.00 -5.25
CA GLU A 187 0.28 15.69 -6.20
C GLU A 187 0.35 17.20 -5.91
N LEU A 188 -0.77 17.80 -5.58
CA LEU A 188 -0.81 19.19 -5.14
C LEU A 188 -0.06 19.38 -3.83
N LEU A 189 -0.25 18.48 -2.85
CA LEU A 189 0.46 18.52 -1.57
C LEU A 189 1.99 18.44 -1.75
N LYS A 190 2.48 17.62 -2.66
CA LYS A 190 3.93 17.56 -2.99
C LYS A 190 4.46 18.88 -3.54
N LYS A 191 3.70 19.56 -4.40
CA LYS A 191 4.06 20.87 -4.97
C LYS A 191 3.99 22.00 -3.94
N LEU A 192 3.03 21.93 -3.02
CA LEU A 192 2.84 22.96 -1.99
C LEU A 192 3.82 22.83 -0.82
N ARG A 193 4.27 21.62 -0.49
CA ARG A 193 5.15 21.35 0.66
C ARG A 193 6.39 22.27 0.73
N PRO A 194 7.20 22.45 -0.33
CA PRO A 194 8.35 23.35 -0.29
C PRO A 194 7.98 24.84 -0.15
N LEU A 195 6.78 25.24 -0.62
CA LEU A 195 6.31 26.63 -0.58
C LEU A 195 5.70 27.01 0.77
N LEU A 196 5.33 26.02 1.57
CA LEU A 196 4.69 26.19 2.89
C LEU A 196 5.64 25.91 4.05
N ALA A 197 6.95 25.81 3.79
CA ALA A 197 7.97 25.70 4.83
C ALA A 197 7.83 26.86 5.84
N ILE A 198 8.06 26.54 7.11
CA ILE A 198 7.62 27.34 8.28
C ILE A 198 8.15 28.77 8.29
N ASP A 199 9.36 29.00 7.79
CA ASP A 199 10.09 30.30 7.98
C ASP A 199 9.84 31.33 6.89
N THR A 200 9.33 30.98 5.72
CA THR A 200 9.02 31.90 4.62
C THR A 200 7.77 31.45 3.86
N PRO A 201 6.58 31.85 4.30
CA PRO A 201 5.35 31.43 3.64
C PRO A 201 5.20 32.11 2.29
N HIS A 202 5.49 31.42 1.21
CA HIS A 202 5.19 31.81 -0.16
C HIS A 202 3.69 31.59 -0.48
N THR A 203 2.81 32.22 0.32
CA THR A 203 1.36 31.99 0.25
C THR A 203 0.76 32.35 -1.12
N LEU A 204 1.26 33.43 -1.76
CA LEU A 204 0.81 33.83 -3.10
C LEU A 204 1.24 32.83 -4.17
N GLU A 205 2.44 32.28 -4.05
CA GLU A 205 2.99 31.27 -4.96
C GLU A 205 2.27 29.93 -4.78
N ALA A 206 1.98 29.54 -3.54
CA ALA A 206 1.17 28.37 -3.22
C ALA A 206 -0.27 28.47 -3.76
N ILE A 207 -0.88 29.67 -3.72
CA ILE A 207 -2.20 29.89 -4.32
C ILE A 207 -2.12 29.73 -5.84
N LYS A 208 -1.11 30.27 -6.52
CA LYS A 208 -0.92 30.10 -7.96
C LYS A 208 -0.76 28.65 -8.35
N VAL A 209 0.08 27.89 -7.62
CA VAL A 209 0.27 26.45 -7.85
C VAL A 209 -1.04 25.68 -7.68
N ALA A 210 -1.86 26.04 -6.69
CA ALA A 210 -3.16 25.42 -6.48
C ALA A 210 -4.15 25.79 -7.60
N GLN A 211 -4.16 27.04 -8.06
CA GLN A 211 -4.99 27.49 -9.19
C GLN A 211 -4.59 26.82 -10.50
N GLU A 212 -3.30 26.67 -10.78
CA GLU A 212 -2.80 25.94 -11.94
C GLU A 212 -3.16 24.46 -11.91
N HIS A 213 -3.18 23.85 -10.71
CA HIS A 213 -3.50 22.44 -10.54
C HIS A 213 -4.99 22.13 -10.76
N TYR A 214 -5.87 22.95 -10.22
CA TYR A 214 -7.31 22.74 -10.30
C TYR A 214 -7.98 23.45 -11.51
N GLY A 215 -7.29 24.40 -12.12
CA GLY A 215 -7.86 25.24 -13.17
C GLY A 215 -8.87 26.27 -12.63
N ASP A 216 -9.69 26.78 -13.54
CA ASP A 216 -10.72 27.76 -13.18
C ASP A 216 -11.90 27.07 -12.49
N ILE A 217 -12.09 27.40 -11.21
CA ILE A 217 -13.21 26.89 -10.41
C ILE A 217 -14.25 27.98 -10.27
N PRO A 218 -15.47 27.78 -10.81
CA PRO A 218 -16.55 28.73 -10.66
C PRO A 218 -16.79 29.09 -9.19
N ASP A 219 -16.99 30.38 -8.90
CA ASP A 219 -17.31 30.93 -7.58
C ASP A 219 -16.18 30.91 -6.53
N MET A 220 -14.98 30.39 -6.81
CA MET A 220 -13.83 30.50 -5.91
C MET A 220 -13.17 31.89 -6.00
N LYS A 221 -13.23 32.63 -4.88
CA LYS A 221 -12.57 33.93 -4.70
C LYS A 221 -11.15 33.74 -4.15
N PHE A 222 -10.30 34.74 -4.27
CA PHE A 222 -8.94 34.75 -3.71
C PHE A 222 -8.90 34.35 -2.22
N ARG A 223 -9.89 34.79 -1.44
CA ARG A 223 -10.01 34.44 -0.01
C ARG A 223 -10.22 32.94 0.21
N ASP A 224 -10.90 32.27 -0.71
CA ASP A 224 -11.19 30.82 -0.63
C ASP A 224 -9.91 30.01 -0.92
N TRP A 225 -9.14 30.44 -1.89
CA TRP A 225 -7.79 29.90 -2.17
C TRP A 225 -6.86 30.08 -0.97
N ALA A 226 -6.84 31.27 -0.36
CA ALA A 226 -6.06 31.54 0.83
C ALA A 226 -6.47 30.65 2.03
N ASN A 227 -7.77 30.38 2.21
CA ASN A 227 -8.27 29.47 3.23
C ASN A 227 -7.88 28.01 2.95
N LEU A 228 -7.93 27.59 1.69
CA LEU A 228 -7.44 26.28 1.26
C LEU A 228 -5.97 26.09 1.65
N ILE A 229 -5.11 27.03 1.30
CA ILE A 229 -3.68 26.97 1.62
C ILE A 229 -3.42 26.97 3.14
N LYS A 230 -4.19 27.74 3.91
CA LYS A 230 -4.11 27.72 5.38
C LYS A 230 -4.51 26.37 5.97
N SER A 231 -5.52 25.70 5.43
CA SER A 231 -5.93 24.38 5.90
C SER A 231 -4.84 23.32 5.63
N VAL A 232 -4.15 23.39 4.49
CA VAL A 232 -3.00 22.53 4.18
C VAL A 232 -1.89 22.72 5.20
N LYS A 233 -1.52 23.96 5.50
CA LYS A 233 -0.48 24.27 6.47
C LYS A 233 -0.82 23.75 7.87
N PHE A 234 -2.09 23.90 8.30
CA PHE A 234 -2.57 23.39 9.58
C PHE A 234 -2.48 21.85 9.69
N GLU A 235 -2.90 21.13 8.66
CA GLU A 235 -2.81 19.67 8.65
C GLU A 235 -1.35 19.18 8.62
N GLN A 236 -0.46 19.88 7.91
CA GLN A 236 0.97 19.55 7.93
C GLN A 236 1.60 19.76 9.30
N GLN A 237 1.26 20.85 9.99
CA GLN A 237 1.75 21.11 11.35
C GLN A 237 1.28 20.06 12.34
N LYS A 238 0.01 19.70 12.28
CA LYS A 238 -0.57 18.66 13.11
C LYS A 238 0.11 17.29 12.90
N GLN A 239 0.49 16.97 11.67
CA GLN A 239 1.22 15.73 11.36
C GLN A 239 2.66 15.76 11.89
N SER A 240 3.35 16.90 11.79
CA SER A 240 4.68 17.10 12.37
C SER A 240 4.65 16.98 13.89
N ASP A 241 3.68 17.61 14.55
CA ASP A 241 3.52 17.55 16.00
C ASP A 241 3.23 16.11 16.52
N ILE A 242 2.50 15.29 15.75
CA ILE A 242 2.27 13.88 16.05
C ILE A 242 3.56 13.07 15.88
N GLU A 243 4.33 13.29 14.82
CA GLU A 243 5.61 12.61 14.58
C GLU A 243 6.63 12.98 15.67
N ASP A 244 6.71 14.23 16.08
CA ASP A 244 7.57 14.69 17.18
C ASP A 244 7.16 14.11 18.54
N PHE A 245 5.85 14.03 18.81
CA PHE A 245 5.32 13.41 20.02
C PHE A 245 5.63 11.90 20.10
N GLU A 246 5.48 11.18 19.01
CA GLU A 246 5.83 9.76 18.89
C GLU A 246 7.35 9.55 19.07
N LEU A 247 8.19 10.45 18.54
CA LEU A 247 9.64 10.42 18.72
C LEU A 247 10.04 10.59 20.17
N VAL A 248 9.44 11.58 20.87
CA VAL A 248 9.68 11.84 22.31
C VAL A 248 9.24 10.64 23.14
N LYS A 249 8.08 10.06 22.85
CA LYS A 249 7.56 8.89 23.57
C LYS A 249 8.46 7.66 23.40
N SER A 250 9.02 7.45 22.21
CA SER A 250 9.95 6.35 21.94
C SER A 250 11.28 6.51 22.66
N ASN A 251 11.72 7.74 22.94
CA ASN A 251 12.95 8.04 23.67
C ASN A 251 12.78 7.86 25.19
N ILE A 252 11.62 8.22 25.74
CA ILE A 252 11.30 8.04 27.18
C ILE A 252 11.17 6.54 27.56
N SER A 253 10.76 5.69 26.62
CA SER A 253 10.62 4.23 26.86
C SER A 253 11.96 3.47 26.78
N ARG A 254 13.09 4.17 26.60
CA ARG A 254 14.46 3.60 26.52
C ARG A 254 15.35 3.95 27.71
N GLU A 255 14.85 4.70 28.68
CA GLU A 255 15.45 4.92 29.99
C GLU A 255 14.77 4.01 31.04
#